data_a240c98aa1c2d715c7d368ca569e4624
#
_entry.id   a240c98aa1c2d715c7d368ca569e4624
#
_cell.length_a   1.000
_cell.length_b   1.000
_cell.length_c   1.000
_cell.angle_alpha   90.00
_cell.angle_beta   90.00
_cell.angle_gamma   90.00
#
_symmetry.space_group_name_H-M   'P 1'
#
loop_
_entity.id
_entity.type
_entity.pdbx_description
1 polymer ?
#
loop_
_entity_poly.entity_id
_entity_poly.type
_entity_poly.pdbx_seq_one_letter_code
_entity_poly.pdbx_strand_id
1 'polypeptide(L)'
;PYVVQSISTQDGTVIHNTKTEVIRQVISEQTSQRAAYILEQVVENGSGKNGYVEGYRVGGKTATSQTLPRGSGRYISSFLGFAPADNPKVLAVAIINNPKGVYYGGQIAAPIVRQLFENILPYLEGMDYNT
;
A
#
# COMPACT_ATOMS: atom_id res chain seq x y z
N PRO A 1 -5.59 11.80 7.59
CA PRO A 1 -4.63 12.12 6.54
C PRO A 1 -4.63 13.62 6.24
N TYR A 2 -3.50 14.20 5.90
CA TYR A 2 -3.33 15.59 5.51
C TYR A 2 -2.31 15.71 4.36
N VAL A 3 -2.43 16.75 3.56
CA VAL A 3 -1.55 17.01 2.42
C VAL A 3 -0.48 18.04 2.77
N VAL A 4 -0.82 19.01 3.64
CA VAL A 4 0.10 20.05 4.10
C VAL A 4 0.59 19.70 5.49
N GLN A 5 1.88 19.42 5.64
CA GLN A 5 2.49 19.12 6.94
C GLN A 5 2.76 20.39 7.73
N SER A 6 3.37 21.39 7.11
CA SER A 6 3.68 22.65 7.75
C SER A 6 3.64 23.81 6.76
N ILE A 7 3.42 25.01 7.28
CA ILE A 7 3.55 26.28 6.55
C ILE A 7 4.56 27.13 7.30
N SER A 8 5.59 27.61 6.60
CA SER A 8 6.59 28.50 7.16
C SER A 8 6.76 29.76 6.31
N THR A 9 7.23 30.82 6.93
CA THR A 9 7.69 32.04 6.25
C THR A 9 9.02 31.82 5.55
N GLN A 10 9.42 32.77 4.74
CA GLN A 10 10.68 32.69 3.97
C GLN A 10 11.92 32.66 4.87
N ASP A 11 11.85 33.20 6.08
CA ASP A 11 12.91 33.16 7.11
C ASP A 11 12.92 31.85 7.93
N GLY A 12 12.02 30.90 7.62
CA GLY A 12 11.93 29.59 8.28
C GLY A 12 11.03 29.55 9.51
N THR A 13 10.38 30.65 9.88
CA THR A 13 9.43 30.67 11.01
C THR A 13 8.18 29.83 10.66
N VAL A 14 7.90 28.80 11.47
CA VAL A 14 6.72 27.92 11.27
C VAL A 14 5.46 28.66 11.72
N ILE A 15 4.56 28.93 10.76
CA ILE A 15 3.25 29.57 11.02
C ILE A 15 2.21 28.52 11.43
N HIS A 16 2.26 27.35 10.79
CA HIS A 16 1.33 26.25 11.02
C HIS A 16 2.04 24.91 10.94
N ASN A 17 1.71 24.00 11.86
CA ASN A 17 2.18 22.62 11.84
C ASN A 17 0.97 21.70 12.04
N THR A 18 0.67 20.88 11.05
CA THR A 18 -0.44 19.93 11.08
C THR A 18 -0.11 18.78 12.02
N LYS A 19 -0.98 18.54 13.00
CA LYS A 19 -0.87 17.39 13.91
C LYS A 19 -1.86 16.31 13.51
N THR A 20 -1.50 15.06 13.77
CA THR A 20 -2.42 13.93 13.61
C THR A 20 -3.54 14.07 14.64
N GLU A 21 -4.78 14.09 14.17
CA GLU A 21 -5.99 14.09 14.99
C GLU A 21 -6.75 12.78 14.77
N VAL A 22 -7.02 12.08 15.87
CA VAL A 22 -7.83 10.85 15.86
C VAL A 22 -9.28 11.25 16.08
N ILE A 23 -10.08 11.20 15.01
CA ILE A 23 -11.49 11.58 15.07
C ILE A 23 -12.31 10.51 15.77
N ARG A 24 -12.09 9.22 15.48
CA ARG A 24 -12.75 8.10 16.14
C ARG A 24 -12.07 6.76 15.79
N GLN A 25 -12.26 5.78 16.65
CA GLN A 25 -11.99 4.37 16.36
C GLN A 25 -13.19 3.78 15.62
N VAL A 26 -12.99 3.27 14.40
CA VAL A 26 -14.06 2.72 13.54
C VAL A 26 -14.20 1.22 13.63
N ILE A 27 -13.11 0.50 13.97
CA ILE A 27 -13.07 -0.96 14.19
C ILE A 27 -12.21 -1.25 15.43
N SER A 28 -12.40 -2.42 16.03
CA SER A 28 -11.52 -2.88 17.11
C SER A 28 -10.13 -3.22 16.60
N GLU A 29 -9.13 -3.16 17.45
CA GLU A 29 -7.77 -3.60 17.15
C GLU A 29 -7.73 -5.06 16.67
N GLN A 30 -8.47 -5.94 17.36
CA GLN A 30 -8.58 -7.35 16.99
C GLN A 30 -9.15 -7.53 15.58
N THR A 31 -10.15 -6.73 15.18
CA THR A 31 -10.71 -6.77 13.83
C THR A 31 -9.68 -6.30 12.80
N SER A 32 -8.92 -5.26 13.12
CA SER A 32 -7.85 -4.75 12.27
C SER A 32 -6.73 -5.78 12.05
N GLN A 33 -6.27 -6.42 13.14
CA GLN A 33 -5.26 -7.47 13.08
C GLN A 33 -5.73 -8.68 12.27
N ARG A 34 -7.00 -9.09 12.45
CA ARG A 34 -7.57 -10.18 11.67
C ARG A 34 -7.68 -9.86 10.19
N ALA A 35 -8.05 -8.63 9.84
CA ALA A 35 -8.09 -8.17 8.46
C ALA A 35 -6.68 -8.16 7.84
N ALA A 36 -5.68 -7.68 8.57
CA ALA A 36 -4.29 -7.69 8.13
C ALA A 36 -3.78 -9.12 7.86
N TYR A 37 -4.06 -10.06 8.76
CA TYR A 37 -3.74 -11.48 8.57
C TYR A 37 -4.41 -12.07 7.31
N ILE A 38 -5.70 -11.79 7.08
CA ILE A 38 -6.39 -12.26 5.87
C ILE A 38 -5.74 -11.69 4.62
N LEU A 39 -5.36 -10.41 4.63
CA LEU A 39 -4.69 -9.76 3.50
C LEU A 39 -3.27 -10.29 3.28
N GLU A 40 -2.58 -10.71 4.32
CA GLU A 40 -1.31 -11.43 4.23
C GLU A 40 -1.49 -12.77 3.50
N GLN A 41 -2.54 -13.54 3.85
CA GLN A 41 -2.86 -14.80 3.17
C GLN A 41 -3.19 -14.60 1.67
N VAL A 42 -3.74 -13.46 1.29
CA VAL A 42 -3.94 -13.11 -0.14
C VAL A 42 -2.61 -13.01 -0.89
N VAL A 43 -1.55 -12.53 -0.22
CA VAL A 43 -0.21 -12.42 -0.81
C VAL A 43 0.53 -13.76 -0.76
N GLU A 44 0.49 -14.46 0.35
CA GLU A 44 1.19 -15.75 0.49
C GLU A 44 0.59 -16.85 -0.39
N ASN A 45 -0.74 -16.98 -0.38
CA ASN A 45 -1.44 -18.14 -0.91
C ASN A 45 -2.47 -17.81 -2.00
N GLY A 46 -2.74 -16.53 -2.26
CA GLY A 46 -3.84 -16.10 -3.10
C GLY A 46 -3.44 -15.34 -4.37
N SER A 47 -4.36 -14.50 -4.81
CA SER A 47 -4.23 -13.71 -6.04
C SER A 47 -3.13 -12.63 -5.99
N GLY A 48 -2.62 -12.32 -4.81
CA GLY A 48 -1.56 -11.34 -4.58
C GLY A 48 -0.14 -11.92 -4.55
N LYS A 49 0.06 -13.19 -4.84
CA LYS A 49 1.35 -13.90 -4.70
C LYS A 49 2.54 -13.23 -5.41
N ASN A 50 2.30 -12.51 -6.50
CA ASN A 50 3.34 -11.75 -7.18
C ASN A 50 3.79 -10.49 -6.42
N GLY A 51 3.10 -10.14 -5.33
CA GLY A 51 3.50 -9.09 -4.37
C GLY A 51 4.28 -9.62 -3.17
N TYR A 52 4.52 -10.94 -3.11
CA TYR A 52 5.30 -11.55 -2.03
C TYR A 52 6.77 -11.11 -2.06
N VAL A 53 7.32 -10.79 -0.89
CA VAL A 53 8.73 -10.46 -0.69
C VAL A 53 9.32 -11.42 0.31
N GLU A 54 10.37 -12.14 -0.09
CA GLU A 54 11.03 -13.12 0.77
C GLU A 54 11.60 -12.48 2.03
N GLY A 55 11.35 -13.10 3.18
CA GLY A 55 11.80 -12.60 4.48
C GLY A 55 10.88 -11.54 5.10
N TYR A 56 9.85 -11.07 4.40
CA TYR A 56 8.94 -10.03 4.89
C TYR A 56 7.48 -10.48 4.86
N ARG A 57 6.74 -10.07 5.88
CA ARG A 57 5.31 -10.28 5.96
C ARG A 57 4.60 -9.16 5.20
N VAL A 58 4.08 -9.48 4.03
CA VAL A 58 3.38 -8.52 3.16
C VAL A 58 1.91 -8.85 3.09
N GLY A 59 1.07 -7.90 3.45
CA GLY A 59 -0.38 -7.96 3.20
C GLY A 59 -0.75 -7.18 1.96
N GLY A 60 -1.81 -7.59 1.26
CA GLY A 60 -2.22 -6.84 0.08
C GLY A 60 -3.51 -7.31 -0.58
N LYS A 61 -3.97 -6.52 -1.53
CA LYS A 61 -5.18 -6.80 -2.31
C LYS A 61 -5.03 -6.38 -3.76
N THR A 62 -5.34 -7.31 -4.65
CA THR A 62 -5.44 -7.06 -6.09
C THR A 62 -6.79 -6.46 -6.45
N ALA A 63 -6.84 -5.60 -7.45
CA ALA A 63 -8.07 -5.18 -8.07
C ALA A 63 -7.90 -5.07 -9.60
N THR A 64 -9.00 -5.34 -10.30
CA THR A 64 -9.11 -5.18 -11.74
C THR A 64 -10.52 -4.69 -12.02
N SER A 65 -10.63 -3.44 -12.46
CA SER A 65 -11.91 -2.78 -12.73
C SER A 65 -12.05 -2.44 -14.20
N GLN A 66 -13.17 -2.81 -14.80
CA GLN A 66 -13.48 -2.40 -16.15
C GLN A 66 -13.96 -0.94 -16.15
N THR A 67 -13.43 -0.12 -17.05
CA THR A 67 -13.86 1.27 -17.19
C THR A 67 -15.18 1.38 -17.99
N LEU A 68 -15.83 2.53 -17.89
CA LEU A 68 -17.03 2.83 -18.69
C LEU A 68 -16.66 3.31 -20.10
N PRO A 69 -17.51 3.03 -21.12
CA PRO A 69 -18.64 2.12 -21.06
C PRO A 69 -18.17 0.65 -20.88
N ARG A 70 -18.96 -0.16 -20.18
CA ARG A 70 -18.66 -1.59 -20.02
C ARG A 70 -18.64 -2.28 -21.39
N GLY A 71 -17.73 -3.25 -21.57
CA GLY A 71 -17.52 -3.89 -22.87
C GLY A 71 -16.50 -3.17 -23.75
N SER A 72 -15.95 -2.03 -23.32
CA SER A 72 -14.88 -1.30 -24.05
C SER A 72 -13.54 -2.02 -24.10
N GLY A 73 -13.37 -3.10 -23.32
CA GLY A 73 -12.09 -3.81 -23.18
C GLY A 73 -11.01 -3.01 -22.42
N ARG A 74 -11.39 -1.87 -21.82
CA ARG A 74 -10.47 -1.03 -21.05
C ARG A 74 -10.57 -1.32 -19.56
N TYR A 75 -9.42 -1.46 -18.89
CA TYR A 75 -9.33 -1.81 -17.49
C TYR A 75 -8.42 -0.85 -16.71
N ILE A 76 -8.67 -0.76 -15.41
CA ILE A 76 -7.75 -0.22 -14.44
C ILE A 76 -7.31 -1.41 -13.57
N SER A 77 -6.02 -1.66 -13.55
CA SER A 77 -5.41 -2.76 -12.81
C SER A 77 -4.64 -2.20 -11.65
N SER A 78 -4.87 -2.71 -10.45
CA SER A 78 -4.19 -2.19 -9.27
C SER A 78 -3.82 -3.28 -8.28
N PHE A 79 -2.84 -2.95 -7.45
CA PHE A 79 -2.47 -3.71 -6.27
C PHE A 79 -2.13 -2.73 -5.16
N LEU A 80 -2.72 -2.94 -3.99
CA LEU A 80 -2.36 -2.28 -2.75
C LEU A 80 -1.60 -3.28 -1.90
N GLY A 81 -0.42 -2.91 -1.43
CA GLY A 81 0.37 -3.69 -0.49
C GLY A 81 0.75 -2.89 0.74
N PHE A 82 0.92 -3.55 1.87
CA PHE A 82 1.46 -2.97 3.10
C PHE A 82 2.40 -3.96 3.79
N ALA A 83 3.38 -3.42 4.50
CA ALA A 83 4.39 -4.21 5.19
C ALA A 83 4.98 -3.48 6.41
N PRO A 84 5.45 -4.20 7.44
CA PRO A 84 5.12 -5.60 7.75
C PRO A 84 3.62 -5.80 8.00
N ALA A 85 3.06 -6.98 7.72
CA ALA A 85 1.61 -7.19 7.84
C ALA A 85 1.10 -7.15 9.30
N ASP A 86 1.95 -7.50 10.28
CA ASP A 86 1.64 -7.48 11.70
C ASP A 86 1.83 -6.11 12.37
N ASN A 87 2.69 -5.25 11.80
CA ASN A 87 2.92 -3.88 12.27
C ASN A 87 3.22 -2.95 11.09
N PRO A 88 2.22 -2.57 10.30
CA PRO A 88 2.42 -1.84 9.05
C PRO A 88 3.16 -0.51 9.24
N LYS A 89 4.29 -0.38 8.55
CA LYS A 89 5.13 0.83 8.50
C LYS A 89 5.00 1.55 7.16
N VAL A 90 4.73 0.81 6.10
CA VAL A 90 4.62 1.32 4.74
C VAL A 90 3.42 0.74 4.02
N LEU A 91 2.78 1.57 3.22
CA LEU A 91 1.69 1.20 2.30
C LEU A 91 2.05 1.72 0.91
N ALA A 92 1.94 0.86 -0.09
CA ALA A 92 2.16 1.21 -1.49
C ALA A 92 0.97 0.80 -2.35
N VAL A 93 0.69 1.61 -3.36
CA VAL A 93 -0.37 1.33 -4.36
C VAL A 93 0.21 1.50 -5.74
N ALA A 94 0.08 0.47 -6.58
CA ALA A 94 0.34 0.55 -8.00
C ALA A 94 -0.98 0.55 -8.77
N ILE A 95 -1.17 1.54 -9.64
CA ILE A 95 -2.37 1.67 -10.48
C ILE A 95 -1.92 1.81 -11.93
N ILE A 96 -2.40 0.91 -12.79
CA ILE A 96 -2.11 0.89 -14.22
C ILE A 96 -3.41 1.13 -14.98
N ASN A 97 -3.46 2.25 -15.69
CA ASN A 97 -4.64 2.63 -16.46
C ASN A 97 -4.52 2.11 -17.90
N ASN A 98 -5.55 1.40 -18.34
CA ASN A 98 -5.71 0.89 -19.69
C ASN A 98 -4.48 0.08 -20.19
N PRO A 99 -4.03 -0.94 -19.44
CA PRO A 99 -2.93 -1.79 -19.86
C PRO A 99 -3.27 -2.48 -21.18
N LYS A 100 -2.24 -2.76 -21.98
CA LYS A 100 -2.38 -3.53 -23.22
C LYS A 100 -2.00 -4.99 -22.97
N GLY A 101 -2.83 -5.91 -23.46
CA GLY A 101 -2.63 -7.35 -23.26
C GLY A 101 -3.11 -7.80 -21.89
N VAL A 102 -2.20 -8.23 -21.01
CA VAL A 102 -2.54 -8.68 -19.66
C VAL A 102 -3.02 -7.50 -18.80
N TYR A 103 -4.16 -7.68 -18.14
CA TYR A 103 -4.81 -6.61 -17.37
C TYR A 103 -5.15 -6.99 -15.92
N TYR A 104 -4.72 -8.15 -15.44
CA TYR A 104 -4.96 -8.55 -14.05
C TYR A 104 -3.99 -7.86 -13.08
N GLY A 105 -4.53 -7.15 -12.07
CA GLY A 105 -3.73 -6.40 -11.10
C GLY A 105 -2.70 -7.25 -10.37
N GLY A 106 -3.03 -8.51 -10.05
CA GLY A 106 -2.10 -9.46 -9.46
C GLY A 106 -0.92 -9.85 -10.35
N GLN A 107 -1.07 -9.70 -11.67
CA GLN A 107 -0.01 -10.06 -12.63
C GLN A 107 0.86 -8.86 -13.01
N ILE A 108 0.30 -7.65 -13.10
CA ILE A 108 1.04 -6.49 -13.62
C ILE A 108 1.28 -5.40 -12.58
N ALA A 109 0.42 -5.24 -11.56
CA ALA A 109 0.57 -4.23 -10.53
C ALA A 109 1.27 -4.76 -9.26
N ALA A 110 1.01 -6.02 -8.86
CA ALA A 110 1.64 -6.60 -7.69
C ALA A 110 3.17 -6.70 -7.80
N PRO A 111 3.78 -7.08 -8.95
CA PRO A 111 5.23 -7.09 -9.10
C PRO A 111 5.88 -5.70 -8.90
N ILE A 112 5.18 -4.62 -9.25
CA ILE A 112 5.68 -3.25 -9.06
C ILE A 112 5.81 -2.93 -7.57
N VAL A 113 4.77 -3.25 -6.79
CA VAL A 113 4.79 -3.05 -5.34
C VAL A 113 5.81 -3.98 -4.68
N ARG A 114 5.94 -5.23 -5.14
CA ARG A 114 6.97 -6.14 -4.70
C ARG A 114 8.36 -5.53 -4.87
N GLN A 115 8.71 -5.08 -6.07
CA GLN A 115 10.02 -4.49 -6.35
C GLN A 115 10.27 -3.23 -5.51
N LEU A 116 9.24 -2.42 -5.27
CA LEU A 116 9.32 -1.29 -4.37
C LEU A 116 9.66 -1.73 -2.93
N PHE A 117 8.96 -2.74 -2.40
CA PHE A 117 9.19 -3.26 -1.06
C PHE A 117 10.54 -3.94 -0.90
N GLU A 118 11.03 -4.68 -1.89
CA GLU A 118 12.37 -5.26 -1.90
C GLU A 118 13.48 -4.20 -1.69
N ASN A 119 13.24 -2.96 -2.14
CA ASN A 119 14.17 -1.85 -1.97
C ASN A 119 13.96 -1.07 -0.65
N ILE A 120 12.71 -0.90 -0.20
CA ILE A 120 12.38 -0.03 0.92
C ILE A 120 12.49 -0.77 2.27
N LEU A 121 12.04 -2.03 2.35
CA LEU A 121 11.94 -2.73 3.63
C LEU A 121 13.28 -2.91 4.34
N PRO A 122 14.37 -3.29 3.67
CA PRO A 122 15.69 -3.36 4.31
C PRO A 122 16.16 -2.01 4.87
N TYR A 123 15.82 -0.91 4.16
CA TYR A 123 16.15 0.45 4.61
C TYR A 123 15.37 0.83 5.88
N LEU A 124 14.08 0.50 5.95
CA LEU A 124 13.24 0.77 7.12
C LEU A 124 13.70 -0.03 8.34
N GLU A 125 14.10 -1.30 8.17
CA GLU A 125 14.71 -2.09 9.26
C GLU A 125 15.98 -1.44 9.80
N GLY A 126 16.86 -0.95 8.92
CA GLY A 126 18.08 -0.25 9.31
C GLY A 126 17.83 1.04 10.11
N MET A 127 16.67 1.69 9.93
CA MET A 127 16.26 2.88 10.69
C MET A 127 15.79 2.52 12.11
N ASP A 128 15.07 1.40 12.28
CA ASP A 128 14.55 0.97 13.59
C ASP A 128 15.69 0.54 14.56
N TYR A 129 16.90 0.22 14.07
CA TYR A 129 18.07 -0.09 14.91
C TYR A 129 18.84 1.15 15.42
N ASN A 130 18.51 2.35 14.92
CA ASN A 130 19.22 3.60 15.24
C ASN A 130 18.41 4.55 16.15
N THR A 131 17.26 4.11 16.70
CA THR A 131 16.43 4.83 17.68
C THR A 131 16.46 4.14 19.05
#